data_c3ebc1210dbc846a0aa1385ef5204012
#
_entry.id   c3ebc1210dbc846a0aa1385ef5204012
#
_cell.length_a   1.000
_cell.length_b   1.000
_cell.length_c   1.000
_cell.angle_alpha   90.00
_cell.angle_beta   90.00
_cell.angle_gamma   90.00
#
_symmetry.space_group_name_H-M   'P 1'
#
loop_
_entity.id
_entity.type
_entity.pdbx_description
1 polymer ?
#
loop_
_entity_poly.entity_id
_entity_poly.type
_entity_poly.pdbx_seq_one_letter_code
_entity_poly.pdbx_strand_id
1 'polypeptide(L)'
;YGLERLAMYVLGVDHVMDMPFNDPSAPIPLTYGDIFKQTEEEYARWNFDVANTDVLLRQFEEAEAECQNILAQDHIDPKTGKSIIMVHPAYDQCIKASHMFNLLDARGVISVTERQAYIGRVRTLATKCADAFLQTAAAGVV
;
A
#
# COMPACT_ATOMS: atom_id res chain seq x y z
N TYR A 1 -13.64 6.35 -2.85
CA TYR A 1 -14.26 7.24 -1.86
C TYR A 1 -13.32 7.30 -0.66
N GLY A 2 -13.06 8.46 -0.09
CA GLY A 2 -12.31 8.64 1.14
C GLY A 2 -13.21 9.28 2.19
N LEU A 3 -12.92 9.04 3.46
CA LEU A 3 -13.67 9.67 4.56
C LEU A 3 -13.55 11.18 4.53
N GLU A 4 -12.39 11.68 4.12
CA GLU A 4 -12.11 13.11 3.97
C GLU A 4 -13.07 13.76 2.96
N ARG A 5 -13.31 13.15 1.80
CA ARG A 5 -14.25 13.67 0.80
C ARG A 5 -15.69 13.69 1.29
N LEU A 6 -16.10 12.66 2.03
CA LEU A 6 -17.42 12.62 2.65
C LEU A 6 -17.55 13.70 3.72
N ALA A 7 -16.53 13.88 4.55
CA ALA A 7 -16.49 14.92 5.58
C ALA A 7 -16.55 16.32 4.96
N MET A 8 -15.78 16.60 3.92
CA MET A 8 -15.84 17.88 3.19
C MET A 8 -17.25 18.16 2.68
N TYR A 9 -17.91 17.16 2.09
CA TYR A 9 -19.27 17.30 1.59
C TYR A 9 -20.27 17.60 2.71
N VAL A 10 -20.21 16.87 3.82
CA VAL A 10 -21.10 17.06 4.98
C VAL A 10 -20.88 18.40 5.65
N LEU A 11 -19.62 18.86 5.76
CA LEU A 11 -19.24 20.12 6.39
C LEU A 11 -19.37 21.32 5.46
N GLY A 12 -19.56 21.11 4.15
CA GLY A 12 -19.65 22.19 3.17
C GLY A 12 -18.33 22.95 2.98
N VAL A 13 -17.18 22.28 3.12
CA VAL A 13 -15.85 22.88 2.90
C VAL A 13 -15.29 22.44 1.56
N ASP A 14 -14.65 23.39 0.86
CA ASP A 14 -14.12 23.16 -0.50
C ASP A 14 -12.72 22.55 -0.50
N HIS A 15 -11.97 22.69 0.58
CA HIS A 15 -10.61 22.20 0.69
C HIS A 15 -10.41 21.35 1.94
N VAL A 16 -9.74 20.21 1.80
CA VAL A 16 -9.53 19.26 2.90
C VAL A 16 -8.78 19.89 4.07
N MET A 17 -7.84 20.79 3.80
CA MET A 17 -7.04 21.46 4.85
C MET A 17 -7.86 22.41 5.72
N ASP A 18 -9.04 22.87 5.24
CA ASP A 18 -9.91 23.77 5.96
C ASP A 18 -10.93 23.05 6.87
N MET A 19 -10.97 21.72 6.82
CA MET A 19 -11.87 20.94 7.67
C MET A 19 -11.52 21.13 9.15
N PRO A 20 -12.51 21.35 10.02
CA PRO A 20 -12.30 21.33 11.46
C PRO A 20 -11.77 19.96 11.91
N PHE A 21 -10.67 19.95 12.66
CA PHE A 21 -10.10 18.75 13.25
C PHE A 21 -10.66 18.46 14.64
N ASN A 22 -10.95 19.54 15.39
CA ASN A 22 -11.61 19.48 16.67
C ASN A 22 -12.86 20.40 16.67
N ASP A 23 -13.55 20.50 17.81
CA ASP A 23 -14.69 21.40 17.94
C ASP A 23 -14.28 22.83 17.64
N PRO A 24 -14.94 23.53 16.69
CA PRO A 24 -14.64 24.94 16.39
C PRO A 24 -14.79 25.91 17.58
N SER A 25 -15.53 25.52 18.62
CA SER A 25 -15.67 26.27 19.86
C SER A 25 -14.59 25.98 20.90
N ALA A 26 -13.64 25.08 20.61
CA ALA A 26 -12.54 24.74 21.49
C ALA A 26 -11.65 25.99 21.78
N PRO A 27 -10.96 26.04 22.91
CA PRO A 27 -10.05 27.15 23.24
C PRO A 27 -8.95 27.35 22.16
N ILE A 28 -8.58 26.29 21.47
CA ILE A 28 -7.66 26.33 20.35
C ILE A 28 -8.32 25.50 19.22
N PRO A 29 -9.07 26.14 18.31
CA PRO A 29 -9.62 25.45 17.15
C PRO A 29 -8.48 25.06 16.20
N LEU A 30 -8.50 23.80 15.74
CA LEU A 30 -7.52 23.25 14.80
C LEU A 30 -8.22 22.83 13.53
N THR A 31 -7.52 22.97 12.41
CA THR A 31 -7.95 22.44 11.11
C THR A 31 -7.18 21.16 10.77
N TYR A 32 -7.65 20.43 9.79
CA TYR A 32 -6.93 19.30 9.19
C TYR A 32 -5.55 19.75 8.68
N GLY A 33 -5.48 20.97 8.12
CA GLY A 33 -4.24 21.56 7.65
C GLY A 33 -3.22 21.82 8.75
N ASP A 34 -3.66 22.26 9.93
CA ASP A 34 -2.76 22.50 11.06
C ASP A 34 -2.05 21.22 11.52
N ILE A 35 -2.69 20.08 11.34
CA ILE A 35 -2.16 18.78 11.77
C ILE A 35 -1.38 18.07 10.63
N PHE A 36 -1.90 18.06 9.41
CA PHE A 36 -1.42 17.16 8.36
C PHE A 36 -0.71 17.85 7.19
N LYS A 37 -0.83 19.17 7.02
CA LYS A 37 -0.28 19.87 5.84
C LYS A 37 1.21 19.62 5.65
N GLN A 38 2.00 19.73 6.70
CA GLN A 38 3.44 19.51 6.63
C GLN A 38 3.76 18.06 6.20
N THR A 39 3.07 17.09 6.78
CA THR A 39 3.23 15.67 6.45
C THR A 39 2.92 15.40 4.99
N GLU A 40 1.82 15.93 4.47
CA GLU A 40 1.41 15.79 3.07
C GLU A 40 2.44 16.43 2.11
N GLU A 41 2.92 17.64 2.43
CA GLU A 41 3.92 18.34 1.63
C GLU A 41 5.27 17.59 1.61
N GLU A 42 5.73 17.09 2.75
CA GLU A 42 6.98 16.34 2.86
C GLU A 42 6.90 15.00 2.12
N TYR A 43 5.81 14.23 2.31
CA TYR A 43 5.62 12.97 1.57
C TYR A 43 5.46 13.18 0.07
N ALA A 44 4.73 14.22 -0.36
CA ALA A 44 4.60 14.54 -1.78
C ALA A 44 5.97 14.86 -2.37
N ARG A 45 6.76 15.71 -1.72
CA ARG A 45 8.12 16.06 -2.17
C ARG A 45 9.05 14.85 -2.16
N TRP A 46 8.99 14.03 -1.12
CA TRP A 46 9.79 12.81 -1.07
C TRP A 46 9.43 11.87 -2.22
N ASN A 47 8.14 11.60 -2.41
CA ASN A 47 7.65 10.67 -3.43
C ASN A 47 8.00 11.11 -4.86
N PHE A 48 7.85 12.40 -5.18
CA PHE A 48 7.94 12.88 -6.56
C PHE A 48 9.27 13.52 -6.91
N ASP A 49 10.07 13.97 -5.93
CA ASP A 49 11.28 14.73 -6.22
C ASP A 49 12.55 14.13 -5.59
N VAL A 50 12.51 13.62 -4.35
CA VAL A 50 13.71 13.39 -3.55
C VAL A 50 14.07 11.91 -3.38
N ALA A 51 13.08 11.00 -3.35
CA ALA A 51 13.33 9.59 -3.10
C ALA A 51 14.39 8.99 -4.03
N ASN A 52 15.32 8.22 -3.46
CA ASN A 52 16.37 7.55 -4.22
C ASN A 52 15.77 6.40 -5.04
N THR A 53 15.78 6.53 -6.36
CA THR A 53 15.16 5.59 -7.29
C THR A 53 15.84 4.22 -7.30
N ASP A 54 17.15 4.13 -7.07
CA ASP A 54 17.86 2.84 -6.98
C ASP A 54 17.45 2.06 -5.72
N VAL A 55 17.18 2.80 -4.64
CA VAL A 55 16.65 2.19 -3.41
C VAL A 55 15.22 1.68 -3.64
N LEU A 56 14.37 2.47 -4.30
CA LEU A 56 13.00 2.06 -4.62
C LEU A 56 12.96 0.83 -5.53
N LEU A 57 13.85 0.76 -6.53
CA LEU A 57 13.96 -0.39 -7.42
C LEU A 57 14.35 -1.66 -6.64
N ARG A 58 15.38 -1.57 -5.81
CA ARG A 58 15.80 -2.69 -4.96
C ARG A 58 14.70 -3.13 -3.99
N GLN A 59 13.99 -2.19 -3.38
CA GLN A 59 12.86 -2.50 -2.49
C GLN A 59 11.72 -3.19 -3.24
N PHE A 60 11.46 -2.81 -4.50
CA PHE A 60 10.52 -3.53 -5.35
C PHE A 60 10.94 -4.98 -5.56
N GLU A 61 12.20 -5.21 -5.95
CA GLU A 61 12.74 -6.56 -6.22
C GLU A 61 12.75 -7.42 -4.95
N GLU A 62 13.15 -6.85 -3.81
CA GLU A 62 13.15 -7.53 -2.53
C GLU A 62 11.74 -7.92 -2.09
N ALA A 63 10.77 -7.03 -2.22
CA ALA A 63 9.37 -7.32 -1.87
C ALA A 63 8.75 -8.37 -2.79
N GLU A 64 9.04 -8.32 -4.11
CA GLU A 64 8.61 -9.35 -5.05
C GLU A 64 9.18 -10.72 -4.72
N ALA A 65 10.48 -10.80 -4.47
CA ALA A 65 11.16 -12.04 -4.11
C ALA A 65 10.62 -12.61 -2.80
N GLU A 66 10.43 -11.76 -1.79
CA GLU A 66 9.93 -12.18 -0.48
C GLU A 66 8.48 -12.66 -0.56
N CYS A 67 7.61 -12.01 -1.33
CA CYS A 67 6.26 -12.49 -1.58
C CYS A 67 6.27 -13.93 -2.14
N GLN A 68 7.13 -14.18 -3.12
CA GLN A 68 7.25 -15.51 -3.74
C GLN A 68 7.84 -16.52 -2.76
N ASN A 69 8.85 -16.14 -1.99
CA ASN A 69 9.48 -17.00 -0.99
C ASN A 69 8.51 -17.43 0.09
N ILE A 70 7.69 -16.50 0.63
CA ILE A 70 6.69 -16.80 1.66
C ILE A 70 5.67 -17.82 1.13
N LEU A 71 5.20 -17.66 -0.11
CA LEU A 71 4.22 -18.58 -0.70
C LEU A 71 4.81 -19.96 -1.05
N ALA A 72 6.12 -20.04 -1.27
CA ALA A 72 6.81 -21.27 -1.61
C ALA A 72 7.23 -22.13 -0.40
N GLN A 73 7.17 -21.56 0.82
CA GLN A 73 7.60 -22.25 2.03
C GLN A 73 6.46 -23.08 2.63
N ASP A 74 6.80 -24.30 3.04
CA ASP A 74 5.93 -25.15 3.84
C ASP A 74 6.09 -24.78 5.33
N HIS A 75 5.11 -24.08 5.87
CA HIS A 75 5.05 -23.75 7.29
C HIS A 75 4.20 -24.80 8.01
N ILE A 76 4.82 -25.60 8.88
CA ILE A 76 4.10 -26.62 9.65
C ILE A 76 3.74 -26.03 11.03
N ASP A 77 2.46 -26.04 11.36
CA ASP A 77 1.99 -25.71 12.71
C ASP A 77 2.53 -26.75 13.71
N PRO A 78 3.37 -26.36 14.66
CA PRO A 78 3.97 -27.30 15.61
C PRO A 78 2.95 -27.96 16.55
N LYS A 79 1.74 -27.39 16.68
CA LYS A 79 0.67 -27.93 17.55
C LYS A 79 -0.21 -28.93 16.83
N THR A 80 -0.49 -28.69 15.56
CA THR A 80 -1.46 -29.48 14.78
C THR A 80 -0.80 -30.38 13.73
N GLY A 81 0.47 -30.14 13.39
CA GLY A 81 1.20 -30.80 12.32
C GLY A 81 0.67 -30.49 10.91
N LYS A 82 -0.22 -29.50 10.77
CA LYS A 82 -0.79 -29.10 9.49
C LYS A 82 0.04 -28.03 8.81
N SER A 83 0.08 -28.05 7.50
CA SER A 83 0.67 -26.96 6.71
C SER A 83 -0.18 -25.68 6.84
N ILE A 84 0.48 -24.55 7.03
CA ILE A 84 -0.11 -23.22 7.10
C ILE A 84 0.44 -22.42 5.90
N ILE A 85 -0.47 -21.94 5.05
CA ILE A 85 -0.11 -21.05 3.95
C ILE A 85 -0.13 -19.61 4.48
N MET A 86 1.02 -18.94 4.41
CA MET A 86 1.19 -17.56 4.92
C MET A 86 0.76 -16.50 3.89
N VAL A 87 -0.53 -16.51 3.52
CA VAL A 87 -1.06 -15.66 2.44
C VAL A 87 -1.02 -14.18 2.79
N HIS A 88 -1.44 -13.80 4.00
CA HIS A 88 -1.51 -12.39 4.38
C HIS A 88 -0.13 -11.71 4.43
N PRO A 89 0.92 -12.31 5.04
CA PRO A 89 2.28 -11.76 4.96
C PRO A 89 2.80 -11.66 3.52
N ALA A 90 2.51 -12.66 2.66
CA ALA A 90 2.88 -12.61 1.25
C ALA A 90 2.17 -11.48 0.51
N TYR A 91 0.88 -11.28 0.75
CA TYR A 91 0.09 -10.20 0.14
C TYR A 91 0.57 -8.81 0.61
N ASP A 92 1.02 -8.68 1.85
CA ASP A 92 1.64 -7.45 2.35
C ASP A 92 2.90 -7.08 1.52
N GLN A 93 3.73 -8.06 1.16
CA GLN A 93 4.86 -7.83 0.26
C GLN A 93 4.41 -7.48 -1.17
N CYS A 94 3.33 -8.08 -1.68
CA CYS A 94 2.74 -7.71 -2.95
C CYS A 94 2.29 -6.23 -2.96
N ILE A 95 1.65 -5.76 -1.89
CA ILE A 95 1.25 -4.35 -1.72
C ILE A 95 2.48 -3.43 -1.69
N LYS A 96 3.55 -3.81 -0.99
CA LYS A 96 4.81 -3.06 -0.96
C LYS A 96 5.43 -2.95 -2.35
N ALA A 97 5.52 -4.06 -3.09
CA ALA A 97 6.00 -4.04 -4.48
C ALA A 97 5.15 -3.11 -5.37
N SER A 98 3.82 -3.19 -5.26
CA SER A 98 2.91 -2.29 -5.98
C SER A 98 3.15 -0.82 -5.64
N HIS A 99 3.38 -0.50 -4.37
CA HIS A 99 3.68 0.88 -3.94
C HIS A 99 5.00 1.37 -4.52
N MET A 100 6.08 0.56 -4.45
CA MET A 100 7.37 0.92 -5.03
C MET A 100 7.28 1.13 -6.54
N PHE A 101 6.53 0.28 -7.25
CA PHE A 101 6.26 0.47 -8.67
C PHE A 101 5.58 1.81 -8.95
N ASN A 102 4.56 2.18 -8.18
CA ASN A 102 3.86 3.45 -8.37
C ASN A 102 4.80 4.67 -8.19
N LEU A 103 5.72 4.61 -7.22
CA LEU A 103 6.72 5.67 -7.01
C LEU A 103 7.71 5.73 -8.18
N LEU A 104 8.22 4.60 -8.65
CA LEU A 104 9.14 4.51 -9.79
C LEU A 104 8.49 5.02 -11.09
N ASP A 105 7.22 4.66 -11.33
CA ASP A 105 6.44 5.12 -12.47
C ASP A 105 6.20 6.64 -12.40
N ALA A 106 5.81 7.18 -11.24
CA ALA A 106 5.63 8.60 -11.01
C ALA A 106 6.92 9.43 -11.18
N ARG A 107 8.08 8.83 -10.83
CA ARG A 107 9.41 9.43 -11.02
C ARG A 107 9.92 9.33 -12.45
N GLY A 108 9.18 8.69 -13.37
CA GLY A 108 9.59 8.51 -14.77
C GLY A 108 10.82 7.63 -14.99
N VAL A 109 11.17 6.80 -13.99
CA VAL A 109 12.32 5.87 -14.06
C VAL A 109 12.00 4.65 -14.90
N ILE A 110 10.72 4.27 -14.97
CA ILE A 110 10.24 3.13 -15.74
C ILE A 110 9.79 3.63 -17.11
N SER A 111 10.38 3.08 -18.18
CA SER A 111 9.98 3.42 -19.53
C SER A 111 8.56 2.92 -19.85
N VAL A 112 7.92 3.52 -20.85
CA VAL A 112 6.57 3.13 -21.30
C VAL A 112 6.51 1.65 -21.68
N THR A 113 7.58 1.13 -22.28
CA THR A 113 7.69 -0.29 -22.68
C THR A 113 7.83 -1.23 -21.47
N GLU A 114 8.57 -0.84 -20.45
CA GLU A 114 8.78 -1.61 -19.23
C GLU A 114 7.58 -1.57 -18.29
N ARG A 115 6.80 -0.50 -18.33
CA ARG A 115 5.64 -0.30 -17.48
C ARG A 115 4.66 -1.49 -17.49
N GLN A 116 4.39 -2.04 -18.67
CA GLN A 116 3.50 -3.19 -18.81
C GLN A 116 4.09 -4.45 -18.16
N ALA A 117 5.42 -4.62 -18.24
CA ALA A 117 6.10 -5.73 -17.59
C ALA A 117 6.00 -5.65 -16.06
N TYR A 118 6.23 -4.46 -15.47
CA TYR A 118 6.06 -4.24 -14.02
C TYR A 118 4.63 -4.47 -13.55
N ILE A 119 3.63 -3.96 -14.29
CA ILE A 119 2.21 -4.24 -14.01
C ILE A 119 1.94 -5.75 -14.04
N GLY A 120 2.49 -6.46 -15.03
CA GLY A 120 2.40 -7.91 -15.12
C GLY A 120 3.00 -8.65 -13.93
N ARG A 121 4.17 -8.19 -13.44
CA ARG A 121 4.84 -8.76 -12.26
C ARG A 121 3.94 -8.60 -11.01
N VAL A 122 3.44 -7.40 -10.73
CA VAL A 122 2.56 -7.14 -9.58
C VAL A 122 1.25 -7.96 -9.68
N ARG A 123 0.63 -8.02 -10.86
CA ARG A 123 -0.57 -8.85 -11.08
C ARG A 123 -0.29 -10.34 -10.82
N THR A 124 0.86 -10.83 -11.23
CA THR A 124 1.25 -12.23 -10.99
C THR A 124 1.37 -12.50 -9.49
N LEU A 125 1.96 -11.59 -8.70
CA LEU A 125 2.02 -11.73 -7.25
C LEU A 125 0.62 -11.76 -6.62
N ALA A 126 -0.24 -10.82 -7.01
CA ALA A 126 -1.62 -10.75 -6.50
C ALA A 126 -2.43 -12.02 -6.83
N THR A 127 -2.30 -12.54 -8.06
CA THR A 127 -2.95 -13.79 -8.47
C THR A 127 -2.44 -14.97 -7.65
N LYS A 128 -1.12 -15.11 -7.47
CA LYS A 128 -0.55 -16.16 -6.62
C LYS A 128 -1.05 -16.11 -5.19
N CYS A 129 -1.17 -14.91 -4.61
CA CYS A 129 -1.73 -14.73 -3.27
C CYS A 129 -3.20 -15.14 -3.21
N ALA A 130 -4.00 -14.77 -4.22
CA ALA A 130 -5.40 -15.17 -4.32
C ALA A 130 -5.58 -16.67 -4.45
N ASP A 131 -4.79 -17.32 -5.33
CA ASP A 131 -4.81 -18.78 -5.52
C ASP A 131 -4.41 -19.50 -4.23
N ALA A 132 -3.40 -18.99 -3.52
CA ALA A 132 -2.98 -19.53 -2.23
C ALA A 132 -4.06 -19.35 -1.16
N PHE A 133 -4.77 -18.20 -1.16
CA PHE A 133 -5.88 -17.97 -0.23
C PHE A 133 -7.00 -18.99 -0.40
N LEU A 134 -7.36 -19.33 -1.63
CA LEU A 134 -8.38 -20.34 -1.92
C LEU A 134 -8.04 -21.74 -1.38
N GLN A 135 -6.78 -21.99 -1.03
CA GLN A 135 -6.32 -23.25 -0.42
C GLN A 135 -6.34 -23.20 1.10
N THR A 136 -6.66 -22.05 1.72
CA THR A 136 -6.76 -21.91 3.18
C THR A 136 -8.13 -22.33 3.69
N ALA A 137 -8.22 -22.64 5.00
CA ALA A 137 -9.47 -22.93 5.65
C ALA A 137 -10.47 -21.74 5.62
N ALA A 138 -9.98 -20.52 5.52
CA ALA A 138 -10.81 -19.32 5.45
C ALA A 138 -11.63 -19.23 4.14
N ALA A 139 -11.14 -19.82 3.05
CA ALA A 139 -11.86 -19.89 1.77
C ALA A 139 -13.04 -20.86 1.79
N GLY A 140 -13.07 -21.79 2.74
CA GLY A 140 -14.13 -22.80 2.90
C GLY A 140 -15.31 -22.35 3.78
N VAL A 141 -15.35 -21.09 4.19
CA VAL A 141 -16.39 -20.52 5.07
C VAL A 141 -17.48 -19.79 4.26
N VAL A 142 -17.53 -19.98 2.95
CA VAL A 142 -18.58 -19.45 2.07
C VAL A 142 -19.53 -20.56 1.67
#